data_38770ce98a2315d9b68c8315bf0bc2cc
#
_entry.id   38770ce98a2315d9b68c8315bf0bc2cc
#
_cell.length_a   1.000
_cell.length_b   1.000
_cell.length_c   1.000
_cell.angle_alpha   90.00
_cell.angle_beta   90.00
_cell.angle_gamma   90.00
#
_symmetry.space_group_name_H-M   'P 1'
#
loop_
_entity.id
_entity.type
_entity.pdbx_description
1 polymer ?
#
loop_
_entity_poly.entity_id
_entity_poly.type
_entity_poly.pdbx_seq_one_letter_code
_entity_poly.pdbx_strand_id
1 'polypeptide(L)'
;MTKHNGKSLCALLLAVLLTLNLCACGGQSQQSPAPTGETVTDGAGRTLALPEDPAEEKIASVYGTAVPFLVALGLSEQVVAVNAKSSFWTDAVPALDEAGTVGRGVVDLEALAASGATVLVHRANDSETVEAVERLGLDVVCISGEDLEGIYQTLRLLGTYFGREDRAEEVIAWMEGKFETIDEIVAGIPQEERVTALVMGSEPGRIAGGDMLQSWMIEKAGGISVSAQVTNDSNWMNVGVETVFSWDPQYLFCTSSAALDYTPEELLTDPAWSALAAVEDGRVYQIPARIDTWDMPGVASVLGTFWMLHTMYPDSFSTQELEAEIQDYYTFLFGRTFDADYLGYTLT
;
A
#
# COMPACT_ATOMS: atom_id res chain seq x y z
N MET A 1 79.48 -38.03 16.34
CA MET A 1 79.99 -37.30 15.18
C MET A 1 78.91 -37.50 14.11
N THR A 2 78.13 -36.52 13.70
CA THR A 2 78.46 -35.27 13.03
C THR A 2 77.28 -34.30 13.17
N LYS A 3 77.62 -33.05 13.47
CA LYS A 3 76.74 -31.84 13.37
C LYS A 3 76.48 -31.59 11.90
N HIS A 4 75.24 -31.19 11.54
CA HIS A 4 75.01 -30.25 10.44
C HIS A 4 73.64 -29.60 10.53
N ASN A 5 73.66 -28.34 10.71
CA ASN A 5 73.13 -27.17 9.97
C ASN A 5 71.67 -26.92 10.03
N GLY A 6 71.30 -26.21 11.10
CA GLY A 6 70.04 -25.51 11.24
C GLY A 6 70.13 -24.03 10.84
N LYS A 7 70.59 -23.65 9.68
CA LYS A 7 70.70 -22.24 9.23
C LYS A 7 70.12 -21.94 7.85
N SER A 8 69.61 -22.96 7.15
CA SER A 8 69.00 -22.72 5.81
C SER A 8 67.50 -22.77 5.75
N LEU A 9 66.78 -23.05 6.87
CA LEU A 9 65.34 -23.17 6.88
C LEU A 9 64.62 -21.85 7.25
N CYS A 10 65.32 -20.87 7.89
CA CYS A 10 64.74 -19.58 8.23
C CYS A 10 64.73 -18.56 7.07
N ALA A 11 65.60 -18.74 6.05
CA ALA A 11 65.64 -17.78 4.93
C ALA A 11 64.56 -18.04 3.85
N LEU A 12 64.02 -19.27 3.78
CA LEU A 12 62.96 -19.61 2.81
C LEU A 12 61.54 -19.27 3.31
N LEU A 13 61.34 -19.18 4.61
CA LEU A 13 60.04 -18.79 5.21
C LEU A 13 59.78 -17.27 5.23
N LEU A 14 60.83 -16.45 5.11
CA LEU A 14 60.66 -14.97 5.04
C LEU A 14 60.39 -14.49 3.60
N ALA A 15 60.75 -15.25 2.57
CA ALA A 15 60.50 -14.89 1.18
C ALA A 15 59.09 -15.26 0.69
N VAL A 16 58.38 -16.18 1.35
CA VAL A 16 56.99 -16.57 1.03
C VAL A 16 55.97 -15.67 1.69
N LEU A 17 56.33 -14.94 2.76
CA LEU A 17 55.45 -13.98 3.45
C LEU A 17 55.39 -12.59 2.81
N LEU A 18 56.26 -12.30 1.82
CA LEU A 18 56.28 -11.01 1.11
C LEU A 18 55.56 -11.01 -0.25
N THR A 19 55.09 -12.16 -0.74
CA THR A 19 54.45 -12.27 -2.05
C THR A 19 52.94 -12.46 -1.98
N LEU A 20 52.32 -12.46 -0.78
CA LEU A 20 50.88 -12.64 -0.59
C LEU A 20 50.10 -11.33 -0.34
N ASN A 21 50.72 -10.16 -0.51
CA ASN A 21 50.09 -8.86 -0.28
C ASN A 21 49.77 -8.05 -1.57
N LEU A 22 49.68 -8.67 -2.74
CA LEU A 22 49.47 -7.93 -4.01
C LEU A 22 48.33 -8.45 -4.88
N CYS A 23 47.28 -9.04 -4.29
CA CYS A 23 46.06 -9.35 -5.03
C CYS A 23 44.81 -9.21 -4.14
N ALA A 24 44.64 -8.03 -3.50
CA ALA A 24 43.38 -7.62 -2.93
C ALA A 24 42.97 -6.29 -3.57
N CYS A 25 42.79 -6.26 -4.90
CA CYS A 25 41.89 -5.35 -5.55
C CYS A 25 40.48 -5.97 -5.50
N GLY A 26 39.95 -6.11 -4.30
CA GLY A 26 38.54 -6.23 -4.07
C GLY A 26 37.91 -4.86 -4.29
N GLY A 27 36.92 -4.75 -5.21
CA GLY A 27 36.17 -3.56 -5.40
C GLY A 27 35.65 -3.07 -4.05
N GLN A 28 36.11 -1.91 -3.63
CA GLN A 28 35.42 -1.13 -2.61
C GLN A 28 34.09 -0.74 -3.23
N SER A 29 33.00 -1.39 -2.81
CA SER A 29 31.69 -0.75 -2.80
C SER A 29 31.93 0.57 -2.10
N GLN A 30 31.80 1.68 -2.83
CA GLN A 30 31.72 3.00 -2.22
C GLN A 30 30.45 2.98 -1.36
N GLN A 31 30.61 2.70 -0.07
CA GLN A 31 29.62 3.06 0.91
C GLN A 31 29.53 4.57 0.87
N SER A 32 28.39 5.08 0.44
CA SER A 32 28.05 6.49 0.62
C SER A 32 28.31 6.86 2.08
N PRO A 33 28.89 8.04 2.35
CA PRO A 33 29.12 8.48 3.73
C PRO A 33 27.79 8.46 4.47
N ALA A 34 27.79 8.01 5.73
CA ALA A 34 26.60 8.04 6.57
C ALA A 34 26.05 9.47 6.62
N PRO A 35 24.73 9.67 6.50
CA PRO A 35 24.13 10.99 6.54
C PRO A 35 24.50 11.70 7.86
N THR A 36 24.85 12.99 7.74
CA THR A 36 25.16 13.85 8.89
C THR A 36 23.92 14.70 9.16
N GLY A 37 23.09 14.30 10.11
CA GLY A 37 21.84 14.98 10.46
C GLY A 37 20.81 14.01 11.02
N GLU A 38 19.60 14.49 11.21
CA GLU A 38 18.47 13.64 11.56
C GLU A 38 18.13 12.73 10.37
N THR A 39 17.76 11.48 10.68
CA THR A 39 17.52 10.46 9.65
C THR A 39 16.24 9.70 9.93
N VAL A 40 15.66 9.13 8.87
CA VAL A 40 14.53 8.21 8.96
C VAL A 40 14.85 6.92 8.21
N THR A 41 14.25 5.82 8.61
CA THR A 41 14.34 4.54 7.86
C THR A 41 13.09 4.39 7.01
N ASP A 42 13.28 4.18 5.70
CA ASP A 42 12.17 4.02 4.78
C ASP A 42 11.64 2.56 4.69
N GLY A 43 10.58 2.35 3.91
CA GLY A 43 9.95 1.04 3.73
C GLY A 43 10.84 -0.02 3.07
N ALA A 44 11.95 0.37 2.44
CA ALA A 44 12.97 -0.55 1.90
C ALA A 44 14.10 -0.82 2.93
N GLY A 45 14.01 -0.29 4.14
CA GLY A 45 15.02 -0.44 5.19
C GLY A 45 16.25 0.46 4.98
N ARG A 46 16.17 1.48 4.11
CA ARG A 46 17.26 2.41 3.84
C ARG A 46 17.23 3.57 4.83
N THR A 47 18.39 4.04 5.23
CA THR A 47 18.52 5.25 6.07
C THR A 47 18.60 6.48 5.17
N LEU A 48 17.63 7.37 5.29
CA LEU A 48 17.54 8.62 4.54
C LEU A 48 17.86 9.79 5.47
N ALA A 49 18.62 10.78 4.98
CA ALA A 49 18.73 12.08 5.64
C ALA A 49 17.40 12.81 5.50
N LEU A 50 16.98 13.52 6.54
CA LEU A 50 15.84 14.42 6.43
C LEU A 50 16.23 15.67 5.62
N PRO A 51 15.33 16.22 4.78
CA PRO A 51 15.58 17.46 4.07
C PRO A 51 15.80 18.64 5.03
N GLU A 52 16.66 19.58 4.65
CA GLU A 52 16.91 20.78 5.47
C GLU A 52 15.65 21.67 5.57
N ASP A 53 14.87 21.75 4.51
CA ASP A 53 13.59 22.45 4.45
C ASP A 53 12.52 21.56 3.80
N PRO A 54 11.77 20.77 4.59
CA PRO A 54 10.74 19.89 4.07
C PRO A 54 9.62 20.60 3.30
N ALA A 55 9.42 21.91 3.52
CA ALA A 55 8.39 22.69 2.84
C ALA A 55 8.75 23.03 1.38
N GLU A 56 10.03 23.03 1.03
CA GLU A 56 10.52 23.30 -0.32
C GLU A 56 10.58 22.03 -1.19
N GLU A 57 10.35 20.85 -0.60
CA GLU A 57 10.37 19.60 -1.36
C GLU A 57 9.27 19.56 -2.40
N LYS A 58 9.62 19.11 -3.61
CA LYS A 58 8.72 18.90 -4.74
C LYS A 58 8.58 17.40 -5.00
N ILE A 59 7.38 16.91 -4.80
CA ILE A 59 7.10 15.50 -4.72
C ILE A 59 6.61 14.98 -6.07
N ALA A 60 7.18 13.86 -6.53
CA ALA A 60 6.63 13.06 -7.61
C ALA A 60 6.26 11.66 -7.12
N SER A 61 5.26 11.03 -7.75
CA SER A 61 4.98 9.61 -7.56
C SER A 61 4.30 8.99 -8.77
N VAL A 62 4.83 7.87 -9.24
CA VAL A 62 4.15 6.99 -10.22
C VAL A 62 3.36 5.89 -9.51
N TYR A 63 3.61 5.69 -8.22
CA TYR A 63 2.95 4.68 -7.40
C TYR A 63 1.62 5.22 -6.89
N GLY A 64 0.51 4.70 -7.42
CA GLY A 64 -0.84 5.20 -7.13
C GLY A 64 -1.20 5.21 -5.65
N THR A 65 -0.70 4.24 -4.88
CA THR A 65 -0.90 4.15 -3.42
C THR A 65 -0.27 5.32 -2.65
N ALA A 66 0.74 6.01 -3.18
CA ALA A 66 1.39 7.12 -2.48
C ALA A 66 0.51 8.38 -2.41
N VAL A 67 -0.27 8.66 -3.47
CA VAL A 67 -1.07 9.91 -3.56
C VAL A 67 -2.05 10.08 -2.41
N PRO A 68 -2.85 9.07 -1.99
CA PRO A 68 -3.72 9.15 -0.82
C PRO A 68 -3.00 9.58 0.46
N PHE A 69 -1.81 9.04 0.71
CA PHE A 69 -1.01 9.42 1.87
C PHE A 69 -0.55 10.88 1.80
N LEU A 70 -0.09 11.33 0.64
CA LEU A 70 0.34 12.72 0.43
C LEU A 70 -0.82 13.70 0.64
N VAL A 71 -2.02 13.36 0.14
CA VAL A 71 -3.24 14.14 0.34
C VAL A 71 -3.61 14.18 1.82
N ALA A 72 -3.62 13.02 2.50
CA ALA A 72 -3.95 12.92 3.92
C ALA A 72 -3.02 13.75 4.83
N LEU A 73 -1.74 13.83 4.45
CA LEU A 73 -0.72 14.63 5.15
C LEU A 73 -0.75 16.12 4.78
N GLY A 74 -1.66 16.57 3.89
CA GLY A 74 -1.75 17.97 3.46
C GLY A 74 -0.58 18.40 2.59
N LEU A 75 0.01 17.48 1.81
CA LEU A 75 1.16 17.72 0.93
C LEU A 75 0.78 17.97 -0.53
N SER A 76 -0.52 18.11 -0.85
CA SER A 76 -1.01 18.22 -2.22
C SER A 76 -0.37 19.36 -3.02
N GLU A 77 -0.08 20.50 -2.38
CA GLU A 77 0.58 21.67 -3.01
C GLU A 77 2.05 21.40 -3.36
N GLN A 78 2.68 20.42 -2.74
CA GLN A 78 4.06 20.02 -3.00
C GLN A 78 4.17 18.95 -4.09
N VAL A 79 3.04 18.33 -4.49
CA VAL A 79 3.02 17.29 -5.52
C VAL A 79 3.04 17.93 -6.90
N VAL A 80 4.16 17.76 -7.61
CA VAL A 80 4.39 18.33 -8.94
C VAL A 80 4.15 17.35 -10.08
N ALA A 81 4.14 16.03 -9.80
CA ALA A 81 3.85 15.04 -10.83
C ALA A 81 3.33 13.72 -10.22
N VAL A 82 2.37 13.10 -10.91
CA VAL A 82 1.68 11.87 -10.49
C VAL A 82 1.64 10.82 -11.60
N ASN A 83 1.07 9.67 -11.28
CA ASN A 83 0.76 8.63 -12.26
C ASN A 83 -0.29 9.13 -13.27
N ALA A 84 -0.08 8.92 -14.55
CA ALA A 84 -1.00 9.30 -15.62
C ALA A 84 -2.42 8.67 -15.50
N LYS A 85 -2.61 7.68 -14.63
CA LYS A 85 -3.93 7.10 -14.30
C LYS A 85 -4.65 7.83 -13.17
N SER A 86 -4.04 8.82 -12.55
CA SER A 86 -4.56 9.49 -11.35
C SER A 86 -5.39 10.74 -11.67
N SER A 87 -6.00 10.82 -12.86
CA SER A 87 -6.80 11.98 -13.30
C SER A 87 -7.99 12.29 -12.38
N PHE A 88 -8.58 11.27 -11.74
CA PHE A 88 -9.65 11.47 -10.78
C PHE A 88 -9.19 12.18 -9.49
N TRP A 89 -7.90 12.08 -9.13
CA TRP A 89 -7.32 12.85 -8.03
C TRP A 89 -7.26 14.33 -8.36
N THR A 90 -6.93 14.69 -9.60
CA THR A 90 -6.88 16.10 -10.02
C THR A 90 -8.26 16.74 -9.95
N ASP A 91 -9.33 16.02 -10.31
CA ASP A 91 -10.71 16.50 -10.19
C ASP A 91 -11.15 16.69 -8.72
N ALA A 92 -10.68 15.83 -7.81
CA ALA A 92 -11.06 15.84 -6.41
C ALA A 92 -10.23 16.80 -5.56
N VAL A 93 -8.94 16.97 -5.91
CA VAL A 93 -7.95 17.76 -5.18
C VAL A 93 -7.40 18.85 -6.10
N PRO A 94 -7.96 20.09 -6.06
CA PRO A 94 -7.56 21.17 -6.99
C PRO A 94 -6.06 21.48 -7.01
N ALA A 95 -5.35 21.28 -5.90
CA ALA A 95 -3.90 21.47 -5.85
C ALA A 95 -3.13 20.52 -6.80
N LEU A 96 -3.74 19.44 -7.24
CA LEU A 96 -3.14 18.48 -8.18
C LEU A 96 -3.45 18.79 -9.66
N ASP A 97 -4.26 19.81 -9.97
CA ASP A 97 -4.65 20.15 -11.35
C ASP A 97 -3.43 20.50 -12.22
N GLU A 98 -2.41 21.11 -11.63
CA GLU A 98 -1.19 21.51 -12.32
C GLU A 98 -0.11 20.42 -12.30
N ALA A 99 -0.34 19.32 -11.60
CA ALA A 99 0.62 18.22 -11.50
C ALA A 99 0.82 17.56 -12.87
N GLY A 100 2.08 17.44 -13.27
CA GLY A 100 2.48 16.71 -14.48
C GLY A 100 2.30 15.19 -14.32
N THR A 101 2.71 14.44 -15.34
CA THR A 101 2.73 12.97 -15.26
C THR A 101 4.16 12.44 -15.40
N VAL A 102 4.49 11.42 -14.60
CA VAL A 102 5.82 10.78 -14.58
C VAL A 102 5.75 9.30 -14.97
N GLY A 103 4.78 8.94 -15.78
CA GLY A 103 4.62 7.61 -16.32
C GLY A 103 3.27 6.96 -15.99
N ARG A 104 3.13 5.70 -16.38
CA ARG A 104 1.89 4.91 -16.21
C ARG A 104 2.20 3.54 -15.58
N GLY A 105 2.45 3.51 -14.27
CA GLY A 105 2.83 2.31 -13.54
C GLY A 105 4.34 2.00 -13.61
N VAL A 106 5.07 2.62 -14.54
CA VAL A 106 6.54 2.62 -14.64
C VAL A 106 6.98 4.07 -14.72
N VAL A 107 8.07 4.41 -14.03
CA VAL A 107 8.60 5.78 -14.01
C VAL A 107 9.17 6.13 -15.38
N ASP A 108 8.70 7.25 -15.95
CA ASP A 108 9.33 7.91 -17.08
C ASP A 108 10.41 8.85 -16.54
N LEU A 109 11.67 8.41 -16.66
CA LEU A 109 12.82 9.15 -16.11
C LEU A 109 13.03 10.52 -16.79
N GLU A 110 12.67 10.67 -18.07
CA GLU A 110 12.76 11.95 -18.78
C GLU A 110 11.70 12.91 -18.25
N ALA A 111 10.45 12.46 -18.13
CA ALA A 111 9.37 13.24 -17.56
C ALA A 111 9.65 13.60 -16.09
N LEU A 112 10.19 12.66 -15.30
CA LEU A 112 10.58 12.91 -13.91
C LEU A 112 11.67 13.98 -13.81
N ALA A 113 12.72 13.89 -14.61
CA ALA A 113 13.79 14.90 -14.63
C ALA A 113 13.28 16.28 -15.06
N ALA A 114 12.26 16.33 -15.94
CA ALA A 114 11.66 17.57 -16.44
C ALA A 114 10.60 18.15 -15.48
N SER A 115 10.07 17.37 -14.53
CA SER A 115 8.99 17.79 -13.63
C SER A 115 9.42 18.82 -12.58
N GLY A 116 10.72 18.94 -12.34
CA GLY A 116 11.28 19.75 -11.26
C GLY A 116 11.10 19.13 -9.87
N ALA A 117 10.73 17.85 -9.78
CA ALA A 117 10.69 17.13 -8.51
C ALA A 117 12.08 17.05 -7.88
N THR A 118 12.12 17.07 -6.55
CA THR A 118 13.32 16.86 -5.73
C THR A 118 13.33 15.49 -5.11
N VAL A 119 12.13 14.91 -4.89
CA VAL A 119 11.94 13.60 -4.27
C VAL A 119 10.88 12.78 -5.00
N LEU A 120 11.15 11.48 -5.13
CA LEU A 120 10.18 10.49 -5.61
C LEU A 120 9.69 9.65 -4.43
N VAL A 121 8.36 9.61 -4.19
CA VAL A 121 7.76 8.61 -3.32
C VAL A 121 7.41 7.38 -4.13
N HIS A 122 7.98 6.22 -3.78
CA HIS A 122 7.90 5.00 -4.58
C HIS A 122 7.71 3.74 -3.73
N ARG A 123 7.39 2.63 -4.37
CA ARG A 123 7.27 1.32 -3.71
C ARG A 123 8.64 0.74 -3.34
N ALA A 124 8.70 0.05 -2.20
CA ALA A 124 9.95 -0.49 -1.66
C ALA A 124 10.55 -1.66 -2.46
N ASN A 125 9.74 -2.39 -3.23
CA ASN A 125 10.14 -3.59 -3.96
C ASN A 125 10.62 -3.34 -5.41
N ASP A 126 11.00 -2.10 -5.76
CA ASP A 126 11.46 -1.72 -7.11
C ASP A 126 12.83 -1.02 -7.04
N SER A 127 13.83 -1.79 -6.63
CA SER A 127 15.20 -1.28 -6.43
C SER A 127 15.84 -0.74 -7.72
N GLU A 128 15.48 -1.28 -8.89
CA GLU A 128 16.01 -0.82 -10.19
C GLU A 128 15.57 0.62 -10.48
N THR A 129 14.29 0.93 -10.29
CA THR A 129 13.77 2.29 -10.43
C THR A 129 14.40 3.22 -9.39
N VAL A 130 14.51 2.79 -8.13
CA VAL A 130 15.13 3.56 -7.04
C VAL A 130 16.55 3.97 -7.43
N GLU A 131 17.41 3.03 -7.81
CA GLU A 131 18.78 3.31 -8.24
C GLU A 131 18.85 4.22 -9.48
N ALA A 132 17.91 4.08 -10.41
CA ALA A 132 17.86 4.92 -11.59
C ALA A 132 17.53 6.38 -11.26
N VAL A 133 16.60 6.60 -10.33
CA VAL A 133 16.17 7.94 -9.87
C VAL A 133 17.25 8.62 -9.04
N GLU A 134 17.90 7.88 -8.12
CA GLU A 134 19.04 8.39 -7.33
C GLU A 134 20.22 8.84 -8.24
N ARG A 135 20.45 8.15 -9.36
CA ARG A 135 21.46 8.56 -10.35
C ARG A 135 21.10 9.87 -11.07
N LEU A 136 19.84 10.27 -11.09
CA LEU A 136 19.41 11.61 -11.57
C LEU A 136 19.62 12.69 -10.51
N GLY A 137 19.98 12.33 -9.29
CA GLY A 137 20.23 13.25 -8.18
C GLY A 137 18.95 13.60 -7.40
N LEU A 138 17.88 12.81 -7.53
CA LEU A 138 16.67 12.96 -6.74
C LEU A 138 16.74 12.04 -5.52
N ASP A 139 16.15 12.47 -4.43
CA ASP A 139 15.90 11.61 -3.30
C ASP A 139 14.74 10.63 -3.62
N VAL A 140 14.77 9.45 -2.99
CA VAL A 140 13.69 8.47 -3.09
C VAL A 140 13.26 8.05 -1.69
N VAL A 141 11.97 8.19 -1.39
CA VAL A 141 11.35 7.65 -0.18
C VAL A 141 10.52 6.43 -0.56
N CYS A 142 10.96 5.27 -0.13
CA CYS A 142 10.24 4.02 -0.37
C CYS A 142 9.16 3.80 0.68
N ILE A 143 7.94 3.51 0.24
CA ILE A 143 6.85 3.09 1.10
C ILE A 143 6.56 1.61 0.92
N SER A 144 6.14 0.95 1.98
CA SER A 144 5.76 -0.46 2.01
C SER A 144 4.62 -0.65 3.01
N GLY A 145 4.01 -1.81 3.00
CA GLY A 145 2.95 -2.17 3.93
C GLY A 145 1.66 -2.49 3.19
N GLU A 146 1.20 -3.71 3.38
CA GLU A 146 -0.02 -4.26 2.80
C GLU A 146 -1.06 -4.56 3.90
N ASP A 147 -0.80 -4.07 5.12
CA ASP A 147 -1.64 -4.22 6.31
C ASP A 147 -1.83 -2.88 7.05
N LEU A 148 -2.63 -2.88 8.11
CA LEU A 148 -2.93 -1.67 8.88
C LEU A 148 -1.69 -1.05 9.54
N GLU A 149 -0.80 -1.87 10.09
CA GLU A 149 0.44 -1.38 10.71
C GLU A 149 1.34 -0.71 9.66
N GLY A 150 1.45 -1.28 8.47
CA GLY A 150 2.18 -0.69 7.35
C GLY A 150 1.60 0.64 6.88
N ILE A 151 0.27 0.82 6.96
CA ILE A 151 -0.38 2.11 6.70
C ILE A 151 0.08 3.15 7.72
N TYR A 152 0.06 2.82 9.02
CA TYR A 152 0.49 3.73 10.08
C TYR A 152 1.98 4.06 9.99
N GLN A 153 2.82 3.07 9.70
CA GLN A 153 4.25 3.27 9.48
C GLN A 153 4.52 4.17 8.27
N THR A 154 3.75 4.03 7.19
CA THR A 154 3.86 4.89 6.01
C THR A 154 3.47 6.33 6.32
N LEU A 155 2.38 6.56 7.07
CA LEU A 155 1.98 7.89 7.53
C LEU A 155 3.08 8.55 8.39
N ARG A 156 3.64 7.81 9.35
CA ARG A 156 4.74 8.30 10.20
C ARG A 156 6.01 8.59 9.42
N LEU A 157 6.40 7.69 8.51
CA LEU A 157 7.56 7.85 7.65
C LEU A 157 7.46 9.14 6.81
N LEU A 158 6.36 9.27 6.06
CA LEU A 158 6.13 10.46 5.22
C LEU A 158 5.93 11.72 6.06
N GLY A 159 5.23 11.60 7.20
CA GLY A 159 5.08 12.68 8.18
C GLY A 159 6.43 13.21 8.64
N THR A 160 7.33 12.33 9.07
CA THR A 160 8.69 12.69 9.52
C THR A 160 9.52 13.27 8.37
N TYR A 161 9.49 12.64 7.19
CA TYR A 161 10.30 13.11 6.06
C TYR A 161 9.88 14.50 5.57
N PHE A 162 8.58 14.80 5.55
CA PHE A 162 8.02 16.06 5.06
C PHE A 162 7.64 17.07 6.17
N GLY A 163 8.03 16.85 7.44
CA GLY A 163 7.71 17.75 8.55
C GLY A 163 6.20 17.88 8.79
N ARG A 164 5.48 16.75 8.79
CA ARG A 164 4.03 16.64 9.00
C ARG A 164 3.70 15.62 10.10
N GLU A 165 4.55 15.46 11.09
CA GLU A 165 4.42 14.46 12.17
C GLU A 165 3.10 14.62 12.93
N ASP A 166 2.74 15.85 13.30
CA ASP A 166 1.49 16.13 14.01
C ASP A 166 0.28 15.72 13.16
N ARG A 167 0.31 15.98 11.84
CA ARG A 167 -0.77 15.57 10.94
C ARG A 167 -0.81 14.07 10.74
N ALA A 168 0.31 13.39 10.68
CA ALA A 168 0.37 11.94 10.59
C ALA A 168 -0.30 11.28 11.81
N GLU A 169 0.03 11.73 13.02
CA GLU A 169 -0.58 11.21 14.25
C GLU A 169 -2.08 11.59 14.35
N GLU A 170 -2.48 12.76 13.87
CA GLU A 170 -3.89 13.16 13.79
C GLU A 170 -4.69 12.21 12.86
N VAL A 171 -4.15 11.87 11.68
CA VAL A 171 -4.78 10.93 10.73
C VAL A 171 -4.85 9.53 11.34
N ILE A 172 -3.79 9.06 11.97
CA ILE A 172 -3.75 7.74 12.63
C ILE A 172 -4.80 7.69 13.75
N ALA A 173 -4.84 8.70 14.63
CA ALA A 173 -5.80 8.76 15.73
C ALA A 173 -7.26 8.80 15.21
N TRP A 174 -7.49 9.51 14.09
CA TRP A 174 -8.81 9.51 13.44
C TRP A 174 -9.17 8.11 12.93
N MET A 175 -8.25 7.41 12.24
CA MET A 175 -8.46 6.04 11.76
C MET A 175 -8.75 5.07 12.92
N GLU A 176 -7.97 5.14 13.99
CA GLU A 176 -8.14 4.30 15.19
C GLU A 176 -9.52 4.52 15.81
N GLY A 177 -9.96 5.77 15.98
CA GLY A 177 -11.31 6.09 16.47
C GLY A 177 -12.43 5.55 15.59
N LYS A 178 -12.23 5.53 14.26
CA LYS A 178 -13.19 4.93 13.33
C LYS A 178 -13.24 3.41 13.46
N PHE A 179 -12.10 2.77 13.60
CA PHE A 179 -12.05 1.33 13.84
C PHE A 179 -12.60 0.92 15.21
N GLU A 180 -12.46 1.77 16.25
CA GLU A 180 -13.15 1.57 17.53
C GLU A 180 -14.68 1.63 17.37
N THR A 181 -15.19 2.58 16.58
CA THR A 181 -16.64 2.66 16.25
C THR A 181 -17.12 1.36 15.57
N ILE A 182 -16.36 0.84 14.62
CA ILE A 182 -16.68 -0.45 13.98
C ILE A 182 -16.71 -1.58 15.01
N ASP A 183 -15.72 -1.65 15.91
CA ASP A 183 -15.68 -2.68 16.96
C ASP A 183 -16.92 -2.64 17.87
N GLU A 184 -17.38 -1.43 18.24
CA GLU A 184 -18.58 -1.25 19.05
C GLU A 184 -19.84 -1.78 18.35
N ILE A 185 -19.99 -1.52 17.05
CA ILE A 185 -21.11 -2.03 16.25
C ILE A 185 -21.03 -3.55 16.13
N VAL A 186 -19.85 -4.07 15.76
CA VAL A 186 -19.60 -5.52 15.57
C VAL A 186 -19.77 -6.31 16.85
N ALA A 187 -19.50 -5.73 18.03
CA ALA A 187 -19.75 -6.35 19.32
C ALA A 187 -21.24 -6.63 19.55
N GLY A 188 -22.14 -5.92 18.87
CA GLY A 188 -23.60 -6.16 18.89
C GLY A 188 -24.04 -7.30 17.97
N ILE A 189 -23.20 -7.82 17.08
CA ILE A 189 -23.52 -8.88 16.12
C ILE A 189 -23.24 -10.25 16.76
N PRO A 190 -24.25 -11.11 16.99
CA PRO A 190 -24.07 -12.44 17.55
C PRO A 190 -23.11 -13.29 16.68
N GLN A 191 -22.30 -14.11 17.32
CA GLN A 191 -21.32 -14.97 16.62
C GLN A 191 -21.99 -15.89 15.59
N GLU A 192 -23.18 -16.40 15.90
CA GLU A 192 -23.98 -17.28 15.05
C GLU A 192 -24.60 -16.57 13.83
N GLU A 193 -24.63 -15.24 13.82
CA GLU A 193 -25.13 -14.42 12.72
C GLU A 193 -24.00 -13.93 11.80
N ARG A 194 -22.74 -14.21 12.15
CA ARG A 194 -21.60 -13.79 11.36
C ARG A 194 -21.54 -14.56 10.04
N VAL A 195 -21.45 -13.78 8.95
CA VAL A 195 -21.44 -14.31 7.58
C VAL A 195 -20.01 -14.55 7.08
N THR A 196 -19.88 -15.51 6.16
CA THR A 196 -18.60 -15.79 5.49
C THR A 196 -18.42 -14.90 4.25
N ALA A 197 -17.20 -14.40 4.04
CA ALA A 197 -16.89 -13.52 2.92
C ALA A 197 -15.50 -13.79 2.34
N LEU A 198 -15.31 -13.37 1.09
CA LEU A 198 -14.04 -13.44 0.37
C LEU A 198 -13.81 -12.15 -0.44
N VAL A 199 -12.59 -11.64 -0.45
CA VAL A 199 -12.16 -10.66 -1.44
C VAL A 199 -11.43 -11.35 -2.59
N MET A 200 -11.97 -11.20 -3.79
CA MET A 200 -11.41 -11.76 -5.02
C MET A 200 -10.63 -10.70 -5.79
N GLY A 201 -9.49 -11.09 -6.33
CA GLY A 201 -8.53 -10.24 -7.04
C GLY A 201 -8.84 -10.05 -8.52
N SER A 202 -7.79 -9.78 -9.33
CA SER A 202 -7.89 -9.42 -10.74
C SER A 202 -8.48 -10.50 -11.66
N GLU A 203 -8.44 -11.76 -11.24
CA GLU A 203 -8.99 -12.90 -11.99
C GLU A 203 -9.72 -13.85 -11.04
N PRO A 204 -10.70 -14.65 -11.54
CA PRO A 204 -11.42 -15.62 -10.72
C PRO A 204 -10.47 -16.67 -10.11
N GLY A 205 -10.60 -16.89 -8.79
CA GLY A 205 -9.71 -17.78 -8.05
C GLY A 205 -8.39 -17.14 -7.60
N ARG A 206 -8.15 -15.86 -7.94
CA ARG A 206 -7.12 -15.05 -7.31
C ARG A 206 -7.73 -14.31 -6.13
N ILE A 207 -7.18 -14.48 -4.95
CA ILE A 207 -7.81 -14.06 -3.69
C ILE A 207 -6.86 -13.23 -2.83
N ALA A 208 -7.43 -12.40 -1.95
CA ALA A 208 -6.68 -11.85 -0.83
C ALA A 208 -6.43 -12.93 0.23
N GLY A 209 -5.18 -13.14 0.62
CA GLY A 209 -4.79 -14.05 1.70
C GLY A 209 -5.16 -13.51 3.08
N GLY A 210 -5.07 -14.35 4.10
CA GLY A 210 -5.42 -14.02 5.48
C GLY A 210 -4.52 -12.97 6.12
N ASP A 211 -3.33 -12.76 5.59
CA ASP A 211 -2.34 -11.75 6.01
C ASP A 211 -2.46 -10.41 5.24
N MET A 212 -3.46 -10.28 4.36
CA MET A 212 -3.70 -9.04 3.60
C MET A 212 -4.76 -8.16 4.27
N LEU A 213 -4.66 -6.85 4.01
CA LEU A 213 -5.60 -5.82 4.48
C LEU A 213 -7.06 -6.20 4.17
N GLN A 214 -7.36 -6.70 2.98
CA GLN A 214 -8.72 -7.01 2.55
C GLN A 214 -9.37 -8.13 3.39
N SER A 215 -8.60 -9.15 3.77
CA SER A 215 -9.10 -10.19 4.69
C SER A 215 -9.29 -9.64 6.10
N TRP A 216 -8.37 -8.81 6.58
CA TRP A 216 -8.52 -8.10 7.84
C TRP A 216 -9.76 -7.18 7.85
N MET A 217 -10.05 -6.48 6.75
CA MET A 217 -11.25 -5.63 6.63
C MET A 217 -12.56 -6.43 6.78
N ILE A 218 -12.63 -7.65 6.18
CA ILE A 218 -13.78 -8.54 6.38
C ILE A 218 -13.96 -8.87 7.87
N GLU A 219 -12.89 -9.29 8.54
CA GLU A 219 -12.93 -9.68 9.95
C GLU A 219 -13.25 -8.50 10.87
N LYS A 220 -12.66 -7.33 10.58
CA LYS A 220 -12.93 -6.08 11.30
C LYS A 220 -14.37 -5.63 11.13
N ALA A 221 -14.96 -5.83 9.95
CA ALA A 221 -16.37 -5.58 9.66
C ALA A 221 -17.33 -6.67 10.23
N GLY A 222 -16.85 -7.59 11.06
CA GLY A 222 -17.64 -8.62 11.72
C GLY A 222 -17.89 -9.88 10.89
N GLY A 223 -17.38 -9.96 9.67
CA GLY A 223 -17.45 -11.17 8.83
C GLY A 223 -16.42 -12.23 9.23
N ILE A 224 -16.46 -13.34 8.51
CA ILE A 224 -15.49 -14.45 8.61
C ILE A 224 -14.81 -14.57 7.26
N SER A 225 -13.53 -14.19 7.18
CA SER A 225 -12.76 -14.38 5.94
C SER A 225 -12.50 -15.86 5.70
N VAL A 226 -13.01 -16.41 4.59
CA VAL A 226 -12.79 -17.83 4.25
C VAL A 226 -11.34 -18.11 3.83
N SER A 227 -10.57 -17.06 3.49
CA SER A 227 -9.15 -17.13 3.17
C SER A 227 -8.22 -16.89 4.37
N ALA A 228 -8.73 -16.71 5.59
CA ALA A 228 -7.96 -16.36 6.79
C ALA A 228 -6.76 -17.28 7.08
N GLN A 229 -6.82 -18.54 6.66
CA GLN A 229 -5.73 -19.52 6.88
C GLN A 229 -4.76 -19.62 5.68
N VAL A 230 -5.00 -18.86 4.62
CA VAL A 230 -4.15 -18.86 3.42
C VAL A 230 -3.28 -17.63 3.44
N THR A 231 -1.98 -17.80 3.65
CA THR A 231 -1.02 -16.70 3.79
C THR A 231 0.11 -16.83 2.77
N ASN A 232 0.62 -15.70 2.29
CA ASN A 232 1.74 -15.65 1.33
C ASN A 232 2.42 -14.29 1.35
N ASP A 233 3.00 -13.92 2.49
CA ASP A 233 3.73 -12.66 2.68
C ASP A 233 2.95 -11.43 2.16
N SER A 234 1.67 -11.35 2.53
CA SER A 234 0.75 -10.26 2.14
C SER A 234 0.59 -10.05 0.63
N ASN A 235 0.59 -11.13 -0.15
CA ASN A 235 0.42 -11.08 -1.60
C ASN A 235 -0.88 -11.75 -2.06
N TRP A 236 -1.40 -11.29 -3.20
CA TRP A 236 -2.50 -11.93 -3.89
C TRP A 236 -2.14 -13.34 -4.34
N MET A 237 -3.00 -14.31 -4.04
CA MET A 237 -2.76 -15.73 -4.29
C MET A 237 -3.73 -16.30 -5.32
N ASN A 238 -3.25 -17.17 -6.19
CA ASN A 238 -4.12 -17.98 -7.04
C ASN A 238 -4.34 -19.35 -6.38
N VAL A 239 -5.57 -19.56 -5.87
CA VAL A 239 -5.98 -20.83 -5.26
C VAL A 239 -6.82 -21.69 -6.21
N GLY A 240 -7.19 -21.12 -7.37
CA GLY A 240 -8.11 -21.75 -8.33
C GLY A 240 -9.58 -21.65 -7.91
N VAL A 241 -10.45 -21.68 -8.91
CA VAL A 241 -11.92 -21.53 -8.71
C VAL A 241 -12.52 -22.67 -7.89
N GLU A 242 -12.00 -23.88 -8.01
CA GLU A 242 -12.48 -25.05 -7.26
C GLU A 242 -12.29 -24.84 -5.74
N THR A 243 -11.25 -24.16 -5.33
CA THR A 243 -11.01 -23.83 -3.92
C THR A 243 -12.05 -22.81 -3.44
N VAL A 244 -12.34 -21.79 -4.23
CA VAL A 244 -13.39 -20.80 -3.93
C VAL A 244 -14.74 -21.49 -3.75
N PHE A 245 -15.09 -22.42 -4.67
CA PHE A 245 -16.31 -23.23 -4.53
C PHE A 245 -16.30 -24.10 -3.28
N SER A 246 -15.17 -24.64 -2.86
CA SER A 246 -15.08 -25.45 -1.64
C SER A 246 -15.29 -24.65 -0.37
N TRP A 247 -14.95 -23.36 -0.38
CA TRP A 247 -15.17 -22.44 0.73
C TRP A 247 -16.60 -21.90 0.78
N ASP A 248 -17.23 -21.79 -0.38
CA ASP A 248 -18.62 -21.35 -0.57
C ASP A 248 -18.97 -20.08 0.25
N PRO A 249 -18.27 -18.93 0.01
CA PRO A 249 -18.53 -17.70 0.76
C PRO A 249 -19.94 -17.18 0.50
N GLN A 250 -20.58 -16.63 1.53
CA GLN A 250 -21.90 -16.00 1.43
C GLN A 250 -21.84 -14.59 0.80
N TYR A 251 -20.68 -13.94 0.86
CA TYR A 251 -20.42 -12.65 0.22
C TYR A 251 -19.14 -12.71 -0.58
N LEU A 252 -19.17 -12.15 -1.79
CA LEU A 252 -18.00 -12.02 -2.64
C LEU A 252 -17.76 -10.56 -2.96
N PHE A 253 -16.62 -10.06 -2.52
CA PHE A 253 -16.16 -8.70 -2.82
C PHE A 253 -15.10 -8.75 -3.91
N CYS A 254 -15.30 -7.99 -5.00
CA CYS A 254 -14.34 -7.85 -6.08
C CYS A 254 -13.46 -6.64 -5.79
N THR A 255 -12.14 -6.84 -5.74
CA THR A 255 -11.19 -5.75 -5.47
C THR A 255 -11.31 -4.63 -6.49
N SER A 256 -11.02 -3.40 -6.05
CA SER A 256 -10.78 -2.27 -6.94
C SER A 256 -9.32 -1.80 -6.93
N SER A 257 -8.46 -2.45 -6.14
CA SER A 257 -7.02 -2.17 -6.11
C SER A 257 -6.27 -2.67 -7.35
N ALA A 258 -6.91 -3.50 -8.20
CA ALA A 258 -6.38 -3.98 -9.48
C ALA A 258 -7.44 -3.91 -10.58
N ALA A 259 -6.98 -3.86 -11.84
CA ALA A 259 -7.90 -4.07 -12.97
C ALA A 259 -8.39 -5.51 -12.96
N LEU A 260 -9.70 -5.69 -13.11
CA LEU A 260 -10.32 -7.02 -13.18
C LEU A 260 -10.40 -7.50 -14.62
N ASP A 261 -10.19 -8.79 -14.82
CA ASP A 261 -10.43 -9.50 -16.10
C ASP A 261 -11.89 -9.99 -16.23
N TYR A 262 -12.73 -9.63 -15.26
CA TYR A 262 -14.15 -9.99 -15.16
C TYR A 262 -14.91 -8.82 -14.50
N THR A 263 -16.24 -8.92 -14.48
CA THR A 263 -17.10 -7.99 -13.74
C THR A 263 -17.96 -8.75 -12.72
N PRO A 264 -18.44 -8.12 -11.64
CA PRO A 264 -19.42 -8.73 -10.74
C PRO A 264 -20.66 -9.25 -11.49
N GLU A 265 -21.12 -8.53 -12.50
CA GLU A 265 -22.27 -8.87 -13.33
C GLU A 265 -22.05 -10.15 -14.16
N GLU A 266 -20.84 -10.34 -14.68
CA GLU A 266 -20.47 -11.58 -15.37
C GLU A 266 -20.49 -12.77 -14.41
N LEU A 267 -20.00 -12.62 -13.19
CA LEU A 267 -20.06 -13.69 -12.18
C LEU A 267 -21.51 -14.04 -11.81
N LEU A 268 -22.38 -13.03 -11.64
CA LEU A 268 -23.80 -13.21 -11.30
C LEU A 268 -24.60 -13.88 -12.42
N THR A 269 -24.18 -13.75 -13.67
CA THR A 269 -24.92 -14.24 -14.85
C THR A 269 -24.31 -15.49 -15.48
N ASP A 270 -23.05 -15.82 -15.19
CA ASP A 270 -22.39 -17.02 -15.72
C ASP A 270 -22.88 -18.29 -14.99
N PRO A 271 -23.50 -19.26 -15.72
CA PRO A 271 -23.94 -20.53 -15.14
C PRO A 271 -22.84 -21.30 -14.42
N ALA A 272 -21.56 -21.08 -14.76
CA ALA A 272 -20.44 -21.74 -14.11
C ALA A 272 -20.31 -21.34 -12.64
N TRP A 273 -20.78 -20.16 -12.24
CA TRP A 273 -20.72 -19.63 -10.87
C TRP A 273 -22.02 -19.80 -10.09
N SER A 274 -23.11 -20.24 -10.73
CA SER A 274 -24.47 -20.29 -10.18
C SER A 274 -24.64 -21.16 -8.92
N ALA A 275 -23.71 -22.07 -8.65
CA ALA A 275 -23.74 -22.91 -7.46
C ALA A 275 -23.03 -22.31 -6.24
N LEU A 276 -22.41 -21.12 -6.37
CA LEU A 276 -21.76 -20.41 -5.25
C LEU A 276 -22.83 -19.64 -4.46
N ALA A 277 -22.86 -19.76 -3.14
CA ALA A 277 -23.85 -19.12 -2.29
C ALA A 277 -23.94 -17.60 -2.52
N ALA A 278 -22.81 -16.92 -2.64
CA ALA A 278 -22.77 -15.47 -2.96
C ALA A 278 -23.45 -15.14 -4.29
N VAL A 279 -23.33 -16.02 -5.31
CA VAL A 279 -23.93 -15.81 -6.64
C VAL A 279 -25.43 -16.14 -6.61
N GLU A 280 -25.82 -17.25 -5.97
CA GLU A 280 -27.23 -17.65 -5.83
C GLU A 280 -28.05 -16.55 -5.13
N ASP A 281 -27.48 -15.92 -4.09
CA ASP A 281 -28.11 -14.88 -3.31
C ASP A 281 -27.93 -13.46 -3.89
N GLY A 282 -27.19 -13.31 -5.01
CA GLY A 282 -26.91 -12.01 -5.61
C GLY A 282 -25.93 -11.13 -4.81
N ARG A 283 -25.09 -11.72 -3.96
CA ARG A 283 -24.19 -11.03 -3.03
C ARG A 283 -22.75 -10.94 -3.56
N VAL A 284 -22.61 -10.44 -4.77
CA VAL A 284 -21.33 -10.18 -5.45
C VAL A 284 -21.20 -8.68 -5.70
N TYR A 285 -20.21 -8.04 -5.10
CA TYR A 285 -20.10 -6.60 -5.06
C TYR A 285 -18.71 -6.11 -5.51
N GLN A 286 -18.68 -5.02 -6.30
CA GLN A 286 -17.44 -4.28 -6.57
C GLN A 286 -17.15 -3.33 -5.41
N ILE A 287 -15.95 -3.40 -4.84
CA ILE A 287 -15.51 -2.43 -3.84
C ILE A 287 -15.40 -1.04 -4.49
N PRO A 288 -15.89 0.05 -3.86
CA PRO A 288 -15.87 1.39 -4.44
C PRO A 288 -14.46 1.94 -4.66
N ALA A 289 -14.26 2.74 -5.75
CA ALA A 289 -12.94 3.23 -6.14
C ALA A 289 -12.95 4.50 -7.00
N ARG A 290 -13.89 5.42 -6.82
CA ARG A 290 -13.98 6.60 -7.72
C ARG A 290 -12.85 7.60 -7.53
N ILE A 291 -12.63 8.09 -6.33
CA ILE A 291 -11.56 9.02 -5.97
C ILE A 291 -10.39 8.22 -5.42
N ASP A 292 -10.69 7.35 -4.50
CA ASP A 292 -9.76 6.51 -3.79
C ASP A 292 -10.26 5.06 -3.82
N THR A 293 -9.34 4.14 -3.81
CA THR A 293 -9.64 2.70 -3.81
C THR A 293 -9.83 2.25 -2.38
N TRP A 294 -11.06 1.88 -2.00
CA TRP A 294 -11.40 1.63 -0.60
C TRP A 294 -10.81 0.34 -0.01
N ASP A 295 -10.24 -0.52 -0.82
CA ASP A 295 -9.54 -1.74 -0.41
C ASP A 295 -8.02 -1.72 -0.69
N MET A 296 -7.47 -0.55 -1.06
CA MET A 296 -6.02 -0.38 -1.18
C MET A 296 -5.42 -0.01 0.18
N PRO A 297 -4.18 -0.45 0.50
CA PRO A 297 -3.49 0.01 1.70
C PRO A 297 -3.40 1.55 1.74
N GLY A 298 -4.15 2.15 2.63
CA GLY A 298 -4.28 3.60 2.74
C GLY A 298 -5.41 4.01 3.68
N VAL A 299 -5.61 5.32 3.85
CA VAL A 299 -6.61 5.86 4.79
C VAL A 299 -8.04 5.48 4.39
N ALA A 300 -8.32 5.32 3.08
CA ALA A 300 -9.62 4.90 2.58
C ALA A 300 -10.06 3.48 2.98
N SER A 301 -9.14 2.65 3.51
CA SER A 301 -9.49 1.35 4.07
C SER A 301 -10.52 1.45 5.22
N VAL A 302 -10.60 2.59 5.91
CA VAL A 302 -11.66 2.90 6.87
C VAL A 302 -13.02 2.85 6.19
N LEU A 303 -13.16 3.54 5.04
CA LEU A 303 -14.42 3.51 4.27
C LEU A 303 -14.76 2.13 3.75
N GLY A 304 -13.77 1.41 3.22
CA GLY A 304 -13.95 0.04 2.76
C GLY A 304 -14.46 -0.88 3.87
N THR A 305 -13.96 -0.71 5.09
CA THR A 305 -14.39 -1.51 6.23
C THR A 305 -15.81 -1.17 6.66
N PHE A 306 -16.19 0.12 6.74
CA PHE A 306 -17.58 0.52 7.01
C PHE A 306 -18.54 0.07 5.91
N TRP A 307 -18.12 0.14 4.65
CA TRP A 307 -18.92 -0.32 3.53
C TRP A 307 -19.14 -1.84 3.56
N MET A 308 -18.12 -2.63 3.89
CA MET A 308 -18.26 -4.08 4.09
C MET A 308 -19.18 -4.39 5.27
N LEU A 309 -19.07 -3.65 6.40
CA LEU A 309 -19.94 -3.78 7.54
C LEU A 309 -21.39 -3.54 7.14
N HIS A 310 -21.69 -2.42 6.45
CA HIS A 310 -23.03 -2.12 5.96
C HIS A 310 -23.55 -3.20 5.00
N THR A 311 -22.71 -3.63 4.04
CA THR A 311 -23.09 -4.63 3.03
C THR A 311 -23.44 -5.97 3.66
N MET A 312 -22.69 -6.41 4.66
CA MET A 312 -22.94 -7.67 5.37
C MET A 312 -24.04 -7.57 6.42
N TYR A 313 -24.20 -6.42 7.06
CA TYR A 313 -25.09 -6.23 8.23
C TYR A 313 -25.86 -4.91 8.16
N PRO A 314 -26.73 -4.71 7.14
CA PRO A 314 -27.45 -3.44 6.94
C PRO A 314 -28.40 -3.09 8.08
N ASP A 315 -28.88 -4.08 8.85
CA ASP A 315 -29.72 -3.87 10.04
C ASP A 315 -28.93 -3.36 11.26
N SER A 316 -27.63 -3.65 11.32
CA SER A 316 -26.72 -3.22 12.40
C SER A 316 -26.01 -1.91 12.10
N PHE A 317 -25.82 -1.58 10.82
CA PHE A 317 -25.21 -0.34 10.34
C PHE A 317 -25.91 0.12 9.06
N SER A 318 -26.74 1.12 9.20
CA SER A 318 -27.67 1.57 8.16
C SER A 318 -26.98 2.35 7.04
N THR A 319 -27.66 2.48 5.89
CA THR A 319 -27.23 3.34 4.77
C THR A 319 -26.97 4.78 5.22
N GLN A 320 -27.81 5.35 6.09
CA GLN A 320 -27.62 6.71 6.57
C GLN A 320 -26.35 6.87 7.42
N GLU A 321 -26.02 5.87 8.24
CA GLU A 321 -24.78 5.86 9.03
C GLU A 321 -23.56 5.74 8.12
N LEU A 322 -23.59 4.85 7.12
CA LEU A 322 -22.52 4.74 6.14
C LEU A 322 -22.30 6.06 5.37
N GLU A 323 -23.38 6.72 4.92
CA GLU A 323 -23.28 8.02 4.26
C GLU A 323 -22.64 9.07 5.17
N ALA A 324 -22.97 9.07 6.47
CA ALA A 324 -22.36 9.99 7.43
C ALA A 324 -20.85 9.75 7.58
N GLU A 325 -20.41 8.50 7.66
CA GLU A 325 -19.00 8.15 7.73
C GLU A 325 -18.23 8.50 6.44
N ILE A 326 -18.84 8.31 5.28
CA ILE A 326 -18.26 8.73 3.99
C ILE A 326 -18.08 10.26 3.96
N GLN A 327 -19.08 11.03 4.38
CA GLN A 327 -18.98 12.48 4.40
C GLN A 327 -17.96 12.98 5.44
N ASP A 328 -17.86 12.32 6.60
CA ASP A 328 -16.86 12.63 7.61
C ASP A 328 -15.42 12.40 7.07
N TYR A 329 -15.17 11.27 6.41
CA TYR A 329 -13.90 10.97 5.77
C TYR A 329 -13.47 12.06 4.78
N TYR A 330 -14.34 12.41 3.83
CA TYR A 330 -14.00 13.40 2.83
C TYR A 330 -13.88 14.81 3.41
N THR A 331 -14.67 15.14 4.44
CA THR A 331 -14.53 16.41 5.16
C THR A 331 -13.19 16.47 5.90
N PHE A 332 -12.81 15.39 6.59
CA PHE A 332 -11.57 15.33 7.36
C PHE A 332 -10.33 15.43 6.48
N LEU A 333 -10.30 14.73 5.34
CA LEU A 333 -9.12 14.68 4.47
C LEU A 333 -9.10 15.78 3.40
N PHE A 334 -10.24 16.17 2.86
CA PHE A 334 -10.35 17.06 1.70
C PHE A 334 -10.99 18.40 2.04
N GLY A 335 -11.51 18.59 3.26
CA GLY A 335 -12.22 19.79 3.68
C GLY A 335 -13.55 20.02 2.94
N ARG A 336 -14.11 19.01 2.28
CA ARG A 336 -15.33 19.06 1.49
C ARG A 336 -16.03 17.71 1.40
N THR A 337 -17.31 17.73 1.04
CA THR A 337 -18.13 16.54 0.80
C THR A 337 -18.23 16.23 -0.69
N PHE A 338 -18.60 14.99 -1.02
CA PHE A 338 -18.87 14.54 -2.38
C PHE A 338 -20.19 13.80 -2.44
N ASP A 339 -20.93 13.97 -3.54
CA ASP A 339 -22.19 13.25 -3.76
C ASP A 339 -21.94 11.76 -4.02
N ALA A 340 -22.87 10.89 -3.61
CA ALA A 340 -22.82 9.45 -3.84
C ALA A 340 -22.66 9.12 -5.33
N ASP A 341 -23.38 9.82 -6.21
CA ASP A 341 -23.27 9.66 -7.66
C ASP A 341 -21.86 9.99 -8.17
N TYR A 342 -21.21 11.00 -7.59
CA TYR A 342 -19.83 11.36 -7.93
C TYR A 342 -18.86 10.29 -7.45
N LEU A 343 -19.06 9.75 -6.24
CA LEU A 343 -18.20 8.70 -5.67
C LEU A 343 -18.41 7.33 -6.35
N GLY A 344 -19.54 7.16 -7.05
CA GLY A 344 -19.78 5.97 -7.89
C GLY A 344 -20.06 4.69 -7.10
N TYR A 345 -20.54 4.79 -5.86
CA TYR A 345 -21.04 3.66 -5.11
C TYR A 345 -22.57 3.61 -5.13
N THR A 346 -23.11 2.40 -5.17
CA THR A 346 -24.54 2.15 -4.98
C THR A 346 -24.73 1.70 -3.54
N LEU A 347 -25.57 2.41 -2.81
CA LEU A 347 -26.09 1.95 -1.52
C LEU A 347 -27.32 1.09 -1.84
N THR A 348 -27.22 -0.20 -1.62
CA THR A 348 -28.33 -1.17 -1.84
C THR A 348 -29.16 -1.29 -0.58
#